data_e38e486f8d73a0a54465024bd6ff35c9
#
_entry.id   e38e486f8d73a0a54465024bd6ff35c9
#
_cell.length_a   1.000
_cell.length_b   1.000
_cell.length_c   1.000
_cell.angle_alpha   90.00
_cell.angle_beta   90.00
_cell.angle_gamma   90.00
#
_symmetry.space_group_name_H-M   'P 1'
#
loop_
_entity.id
_entity.type
_entity.pdbx_description
1 polymer ?
#
loop_
_entity_poly.entity_id
_entity_poly.type
_entity_poly.pdbx_seq_one_letter_code
_entity_poly.pdbx_strand_id
1 'polypeptide(L)'
;RKESSAASDVYKRQSLDSVSQGSDYSRLMEKMEPGASGFVSGRDSILIDLSSWYKDSLAPKIETIQTAAAEKVKLSFTYYAPGGTGSRVIEPYYLVFRWSSWYVWGWCEKREDFRLFKLNRMTQVRALPERFSGRKVPLPDLSTEHIFPGGIRVKALFEPEMKWRLVEEFGADCFEVQTDGKLLFNGDYTDRENLLCWLLSFGGKAELLEPKDIRDELLKIAESMVKVYQKAGETE
;
A
#
# COMPACT_ATOMS: atom_id res chain seq x y z
N ARG A 1 6.17 -5.18 28.46
CA ARG A 1 6.83 -5.54 27.17
C ARG A 1 5.82 -5.21 26.06
N LYS A 2 6.08 -4.14 25.32
CA LYS A 2 5.31 -3.81 24.13
C LYS A 2 5.89 -4.67 23.01
N GLU A 3 5.15 -5.66 22.57
CA GLU A 3 5.44 -6.37 21.32
C GLU A 3 5.18 -5.40 20.17
N SER A 4 6.22 -5.00 19.48
CA SER A 4 6.16 -4.16 18.30
C SER A 4 5.70 -5.03 17.13
N SER A 5 4.60 -4.68 16.49
CA SER A 5 4.16 -5.30 15.25
C SER A 5 5.13 -4.87 14.14
N ALA A 6 6.00 -5.79 13.73
CA ALA A 6 7.08 -5.52 12.75
C ALA A 6 6.53 -4.94 11.43
N ALA A 7 5.41 -5.45 10.93
CA ALA A 7 4.77 -4.95 9.71
C ALA A 7 4.26 -3.50 9.85
N SER A 8 3.75 -3.11 11.03
CA SER A 8 3.32 -1.74 11.31
C SER A 8 4.50 -0.75 11.32
N ASP A 9 5.67 -1.21 11.78
CA ASP A 9 6.84 -0.34 11.93
C ASP A 9 7.60 -0.14 10.61
N VAL A 10 7.57 -1.10 9.71
CA VAL A 10 8.15 -0.96 8.35
C VAL A 10 7.42 0.09 7.54
N TYR A 11 6.10 0.04 7.52
CA TYR A 11 5.31 1.05 6.83
C TYR A 11 5.36 2.42 7.51
N LYS A 12 5.61 2.50 8.81
CA LYS A 12 5.83 3.76 9.53
C LYS A 12 7.17 4.41 9.20
N ARG A 13 8.23 3.62 8.96
CA ARG A 13 9.55 4.14 8.60
C ARG A 13 9.66 4.63 7.17
N GLN A 14 8.85 4.11 6.25
CA GLN A 14 8.78 4.57 4.85
C GLN A 14 7.85 5.78 4.67
N SER A 15 7.13 6.18 5.68
CA SER A 15 6.35 7.42 5.62
C SER A 15 7.27 8.62 5.78
N LEU A 16 6.95 9.72 5.12
CA LEU A 16 7.63 11.02 5.25
C LEU A 16 7.76 11.52 6.70
N ASP A 17 7.12 10.84 7.68
CA ASP A 17 7.25 11.12 9.10
C ASP A 17 8.68 10.94 9.63
N SER A 18 9.52 10.12 9.02
CA SER A 18 10.92 10.00 9.40
C SER A 18 11.76 11.25 9.02
N VAL A 19 11.23 12.11 8.17
CA VAL A 19 11.88 13.36 7.71
C VAL A 19 11.29 14.59 8.41
N SER A 20 10.13 14.47 9.05
CA SER A 20 9.37 15.59 9.61
C SER A 20 9.36 15.62 11.14
N GLN A 21 10.50 15.68 11.78
CA GLN A 21 10.57 16.29 13.12
C GLN A 21 10.62 17.83 12.98
N GLY A 22 9.52 18.43 12.56
CA GLY A 22 9.34 19.88 12.59
C GLY A 22 8.66 20.47 11.36
N SER A 23 7.51 21.07 11.57
CA SER A 23 6.84 22.22 10.91
C SER A 23 6.82 22.38 9.37
N ASP A 24 7.35 21.51 8.55
CA ASP A 24 7.52 21.74 7.11
C ASP A 24 6.59 20.90 6.18
N TYR A 25 5.62 20.17 6.76
CA TYR A 25 4.69 19.36 5.95
C TYR A 25 3.84 20.23 5.00
N SER A 26 3.43 21.41 5.48
CA SER A 26 2.69 22.38 4.67
C SER A 26 3.53 22.92 3.51
N ARG A 27 4.84 23.13 3.72
CA ARG A 27 5.78 23.57 2.67
C ARG A 27 6.11 22.49 1.64
N LEU A 28 6.08 21.23 2.02
CA LEU A 28 6.29 20.11 1.09
C LEU A 28 5.11 20.01 0.11
N MET A 29 3.89 20.20 0.62
CA MET A 29 2.67 20.19 -0.19
C MET A 29 2.53 21.44 -1.06
N GLU A 30 2.99 22.60 -0.59
CA GLU A 30 2.96 23.87 -1.34
C GLU A 30 3.93 23.88 -2.53
N LYS A 31 5.00 23.07 -2.49
CA LYS A 31 5.97 22.89 -3.57
C LYS A 31 5.60 21.82 -4.60
N MET A 32 4.50 21.13 -4.44
CA MET A 32 3.94 20.20 -5.43
C MET A 32 3.10 20.95 -6.49
N GLU A 33 3.60 22.10 -6.97
CA GLU A 33 2.94 22.80 -8.09
C GLU A 33 2.97 21.96 -9.37
N PRO A 34 1.87 21.98 -10.16
CA PRO A 34 1.80 21.31 -11.46
C PRO A 34 2.84 21.93 -12.40
N GLY A 35 3.83 21.16 -12.82
CA GLY A 35 4.87 21.59 -13.77
C GLY A 35 6.28 21.67 -13.23
N ALA A 36 6.51 21.51 -11.91
CA ALA A 36 7.85 21.31 -11.40
C ALA A 36 8.32 19.88 -11.72
N SER A 37 9.55 19.75 -12.24
CA SER A 37 10.26 18.47 -12.34
C SER A 37 10.03 17.70 -11.06
N GLY A 38 9.67 16.38 -11.11
CA GLY A 38 9.26 15.55 -9.98
C GLY A 38 10.19 15.48 -8.77
N PHE A 39 11.00 16.51 -8.55
CA PHE A 39 11.98 16.66 -7.48
C PHE A 39 11.50 17.68 -6.45
N VAL A 40 11.43 17.27 -5.21
CA VAL A 40 11.22 18.15 -4.07
C VAL A 40 12.54 18.26 -3.30
N SER A 41 13.12 19.47 -3.26
CA SER A 41 14.32 19.76 -2.48
C SER A 41 13.91 20.34 -1.13
N GLY A 42 14.18 19.61 -0.05
CA GLY A 42 14.14 20.12 1.31
C GLY A 42 15.56 20.35 1.83
N ARG A 43 15.78 21.43 2.60
CA ARG A 43 17.08 21.84 3.20
C ARG A 43 18.30 21.10 2.61
N ASP A 44 19.03 21.76 1.78
CA ASP A 44 20.35 21.55 1.12
C ASP A 44 20.91 20.12 0.88
N SER A 45 20.33 19.04 1.45
CA SER A 45 20.90 17.69 1.36
C SER A 45 19.87 16.56 1.12
N ILE A 46 18.58 16.88 0.97
CA ILE A 46 17.54 15.88 0.70
C ILE A 46 16.91 16.18 -0.67
N LEU A 47 17.03 15.23 -1.58
CA LEU A 47 16.34 15.23 -2.87
C LEU A 47 15.32 14.09 -2.87
N ILE A 48 14.04 14.42 -3.03
CA ILE A 48 12.97 13.44 -3.15
C ILE A 48 12.53 13.40 -4.60
N ASP A 49 12.79 12.28 -5.28
CA ASP A 49 12.28 12.01 -6.63
C ASP A 49 10.96 11.24 -6.52
N LEU A 50 9.86 11.90 -6.83
CA LEU A 50 8.53 11.30 -6.90
C LEU A 50 8.17 10.83 -8.31
N SER A 51 9.03 11.08 -9.32
CA SER A 51 8.74 10.75 -10.73
C SER A 51 8.85 9.26 -11.04
N SER A 52 9.72 8.52 -10.33
CA SER A 52 10.01 7.11 -10.61
C SER A 52 8.92 6.15 -10.13
N TRP A 53 8.08 6.57 -9.20
CA TRP A 53 7.08 5.69 -8.59
C TRP A 53 5.74 5.64 -9.33
N TYR A 54 5.44 6.65 -10.14
CA TYR A 54 4.14 6.72 -10.83
C TYR A 54 4.27 7.35 -12.21
N LYS A 55 4.12 6.54 -13.24
CA LYS A 55 3.94 7.02 -14.61
C LYS A 55 2.82 8.08 -14.63
N ASP A 56 3.08 9.20 -15.23
CA ASP A 56 2.29 10.38 -15.65
C ASP A 56 0.81 10.58 -15.20
N SER A 57 0.21 9.61 -14.52
CA SER A 57 -1.25 9.61 -14.27
C SER A 57 -1.67 10.00 -12.84
N LEU A 58 -0.73 10.20 -11.90
CA LEU A 58 -1.09 10.44 -10.50
C LEU A 58 -1.28 11.91 -10.18
N ALA A 59 -0.40 12.79 -10.64
CA ALA A 59 -0.47 14.21 -10.37
C ALA A 59 -1.80 14.83 -10.84
N PRO A 60 -2.29 14.58 -12.06
CA PRO A 60 -3.61 15.06 -12.49
C PRO A 60 -4.77 14.55 -11.65
N LYS A 61 -4.68 13.30 -11.13
CA LYS A 61 -5.71 12.77 -10.23
C LYS A 61 -5.72 13.47 -8.89
N ILE A 62 -4.52 13.73 -8.31
CA ILE A 62 -4.37 14.45 -7.06
C ILE A 62 -4.98 15.85 -7.18
N GLU A 63 -4.64 16.59 -8.23
CA GLU A 63 -5.15 17.91 -8.50
C GLU A 63 -6.68 17.91 -8.63
N THR A 64 -7.23 17.00 -9.45
CA THR A 64 -8.68 16.86 -9.61
C THR A 64 -9.38 16.58 -8.28
N ILE A 65 -8.81 15.70 -7.44
CA ILE A 65 -9.38 15.33 -6.14
C ILE A 65 -9.27 16.49 -5.15
N GLN A 66 -8.14 17.21 -5.11
CA GLN A 66 -7.96 18.37 -4.24
C GLN A 66 -8.95 19.48 -4.58
N THR A 67 -9.10 19.79 -5.86
CA THR A 67 -10.06 20.79 -6.34
C THR A 67 -11.49 20.38 -5.98
N ALA A 68 -11.88 19.13 -6.26
CA ALA A 68 -13.19 18.62 -5.94
C ALA A 68 -13.51 18.66 -4.43
N ALA A 69 -12.54 18.34 -3.58
CA ALA A 69 -12.69 18.42 -2.12
C ALA A 69 -12.82 19.87 -1.63
N ALA A 70 -12.01 20.80 -2.16
CA ALA A 70 -12.04 22.21 -1.81
C ALA A 70 -13.36 22.88 -2.23
N GLU A 71 -13.85 22.58 -3.43
CA GLU A 71 -15.10 23.11 -3.98
C GLU A 71 -16.36 22.39 -3.49
N LYS A 72 -16.19 21.30 -2.72
CA LYS A 72 -17.27 20.42 -2.24
C LYS A 72 -18.13 19.88 -3.38
N VAL A 73 -17.51 19.46 -4.46
CA VAL A 73 -18.18 18.80 -5.58
C VAL A 73 -17.89 17.29 -5.56
N LYS A 74 -18.85 16.51 -6.01
CA LYS A 74 -18.71 15.05 -6.07
C LYS A 74 -17.66 14.64 -7.09
N LEU A 75 -17.09 13.47 -6.88
CA LEU A 75 -16.08 12.87 -7.75
C LEU A 75 -16.59 11.55 -8.30
N SER A 76 -16.49 11.34 -9.60
CA SER A 76 -16.77 10.06 -10.24
C SER A 76 -15.50 9.42 -10.79
N PHE A 77 -15.41 8.09 -10.74
CA PHE A 77 -14.31 7.32 -11.29
C PHE A 77 -14.67 5.86 -11.49
N THR A 78 -13.90 5.17 -12.31
CA THR A 78 -13.89 3.71 -12.40
C THR A 78 -12.87 3.15 -11.43
N TYR A 79 -13.27 2.20 -10.59
CA TYR A 79 -12.41 1.58 -9.56
C TYR A 79 -12.17 0.10 -9.82
N TYR A 80 -10.91 -0.30 -9.84
CA TYR A 80 -10.46 -1.68 -9.99
C TYR A 80 -10.21 -2.28 -8.62
N ALA A 81 -11.04 -3.21 -8.21
CA ALA A 81 -10.91 -3.94 -6.95
C ALA A 81 -10.75 -5.45 -7.21
N PRO A 82 -10.20 -6.23 -6.26
CA PRO A 82 -10.09 -7.69 -6.42
C PRO A 82 -11.43 -8.35 -6.74
N GLY A 83 -12.53 -7.85 -6.19
CA GLY A 83 -13.89 -8.31 -6.45
C GLY A 83 -14.54 -7.77 -7.74
N GLY A 84 -13.79 -7.11 -8.63
CA GLY A 84 -14.26 -6.61 -9.91
C GLY A 84 -14.17 -5.09 -10.07
N THR A 85 -14.39 -4.68 -11.30
CA THR A 85 -14.34 -3.27 -11.72
C THR A 85 -15.73 -2.63 -11.66
N GLY A 86 -15.80 -1.37 -11.28
CA GLY A 86 -17.07 -0.65 -11.29
C GLY A 86 -16.97 0.83 -11.06
N SER A 87 -17.98 1.57 -11.51
CA SER A 87 -18.10 3.00 -11.28
C SER A 87 -18.37 3.31 -9.80
N ARG A 88 -17.80 4.41 -9.35
CA ARG A 88 -18.01 4.99 -8.01
C ARG A 88 -18.27 6.48 -8.11
N VAL A 89 -19.16 6.96 -7.25
CA VAL A 89 -19.36 8.37 -6.98
C VAL A 89 -19.09 8.56 -5.49
N ILE A 90 -18.27 9.55 -5.17
CA ILE A 90 -17.91 9.87 -3.79
C ILE A 90 -18.02 11.38 -3.51
N GLU A 91 -18.19 11.72 -2.24
CA GLU A 91 -17.91 13.03 -1.69
C GLU A 91 -16.46 13.00 -1.16
N PRO A 92 -15.47 13.62 -1.83
CA PRO A 92 -14.07 13.56 -1.41
C PRO A 92 -13.83 14.51 -0.24
N TYR A 93 -13.03 14.08 0.76
CA TYR A 93 -12.70 14.88 1.93
C TYR A 93 -11.21 15.04 2.16
N TYR A 94 -10.44 13.93 2.14
CA TYR A 94 -9.01 13.96 2.41
C TYR A 94 -8.23 13.15 1.38
N LEU A 95 -7.07 13.67 0.98
CA LEU A 95 -6.01 12.87 0.38
C LEU A 95 -5.13 12.33 1.50
N VAL A 96 -4.84 11.05 1.45
CA VAL A 96 -4.05 10.35 2.46
C VAL A 96 -2.89 9.64 1.78
N PHE A 97 -1.65 9.95 2.21
CA PHE A 97 -0.48 9.18 1.80
C PHE A 97 -0.15 8.18 2.89
N ARG A 98 -0.23 6.89 2.57
CA ARG A 98 0.09 5.79 3.49
C ARG A 98 0.46 4.53 2.73
N TRP A 99 1.24 3.67 3.36
CA TRP A 99 1.72 2.42 2.73
C TRP A 99 2.30 2.65 1.34
N SER A 100 3.16 3.67 1.23
CA SER A 100 3.78 4.11 -0.01
C SER A 100 2.79 4.35 -1.16
N SER A 101 1.56 4.74 -0.85
CA SER A 101 0.51 4.96 -1.83
C SER A 101 -0.41 6.12 -1.45
N TRP A 102 -0.97 6.76 -2.46
CA TRP A 102 -1.99 7.79 -2.29
C TRP A 102 -3.38 7.19 -2.28
N TYR A 103 -4.20 7.71 -1.39
CA TYR A 103 -5.61 7.34 -1.22
C TYR A 103 -6.48 8.60 -1.15
N VAL A 104 -7.73 8.48 -1.55
CA VAL A 104 -8.77 9.46 -1.23
C VAL A 104 -9.73 8.86 -0.21
N TRP A 105 -9.95 9.58 0.89
CA TRP A 105 -10.98 9.31 1.88
C TRP A 105 -12.23 10.07 1.51
N GLY A 106 -13.34 9.36 1.34
CA GLY A 106 -14.59 9.97 0.92
C GLY A 106 -15.81 9.12 1.26
N TRP A 107 -16.97 9.78 1.29
CA TRP A 107 -18.25 9.10 1.41
C TRP A 107 -18.62 8.46 0.07
N CYS A 108 -18.78 7.18 0.04
CA CYS A 108 -19.14 6.41 -1.16
C CYS A 108 -20.67 6.27 -1.25
N GLU A 109 -21.30 6.88 -2.24
CA GLU A 109 -22.75 6.79 -2.43
C GLU A 109 -23.26 5.36 -2.57
N LYS A 110 -22.56 4.53 -3.34
CA LYS A 110 -22.95 3.14 -3.57
C LYS A 110 -22.91 2.27 -2.32
N ARG A 111 -22.05 2.60 -1.35
CA ARG A 111 -21.86 1.85 -0.11
C ARG A 111 -22.51 2.51 1.10
N GLU A 112 -22.95 3.77 0.93
CA GLU A 112 -23.50 4.60 2.02
C GLU A 112 -22.58 4.63 3.25
N ASP A 113 -21.26 4.74 2.99
CA ASP A 113 -20.23 4.66 4.01
C ASP A 113 -18.96 5.39 3.58
N PHE A 114 -18.15 5.82 4.57
CA PHE A 114 -16.83 6.35 4.32
C PHE A 114 -15.86 5.25 3.89
N ARG A 115 -15.12 5.50 2.82
CA ARG A 115 -14.18 4.53 2.24
C ARG A 115 -12.88 5.18 1.81
N LEU A 116 -11.83 4.39 1.91
CA LEU A 116 -10.51 4.73 1.40
C LEU A 116 -10.31 4.09 0.02
N PHE A 117 -10.04 4.92 -1.00
CA PHE A 117 -9.81 4.45 -2.37
C PHE A 117 -8.37 4.73 -2.78
N LYS A 118 -7.65 3.71 -3.20
CA LYS A 118 -6.28 3.81 -3.70
C LYS A 118 -6.27 4.48 -5.08
N LEU A 119 -5.53 5.59 -5.23
CA LEU A 119 -5.53 6.36 -6.48
C LEU A 119 -5.04 5.56 -7.69
N ASN A 120 -4.10 4.63 -7.48
CA ASN A 120 -3.58 3.77 -8.56
C ASN A 120 -4.63 2.81 -9.12
N ARG A 121 -5.68 2.53 -8.35
CA ARG A 121 -6.81 1.69 -8.78
C ARG A 121 -7.97 2.51 -9.36
N MET A 122 -7.80 3.82 -9.55
CA MET A 122 -8.80 4.73 -10.10
C MET A 122 -8.44 5.12 -11.53
N THR A 123 -9.41 5.07 -12.42
CA THR A 123 -9.31 5.60 -13.79
C THR A 123 -10.51 6.48 -14.10
N GLN A 124 -10.41 7.32 -15.13
CA GLN A 124 -11.48 8.22 -15.55
C GLN A 124 -11.99 9.11 -14.41
N VAL A 125 -11.07 9.61 -13.60
CA VAL A 125 -11.38 10.49 -12.47
C VAL A 125 -11.91 11.82 -12.99
N ARG A 126 -13.12 12.24 -12.55
CA ARG A 126 -13.78 13.47 -12.98
C ARG A 126 -14.52 14.11 -11.82
N ALA A 127 -14.38 15.43 -11.68
CA ALA A 127 -15.26 16.22 -10.84
C ALA A 127 -16.64 16.30 -11.49
N LEU A 128 -17.68 16.18 -10.68
CA LEU A 128 -19.06 16.31 -11.11
C LEU A 128 -19.56 17.73 -10.75
N PRO A 129 -20.58 18.26 -11.45
CA PRO A 129 -21.17 19.55 -11.11
C PRO A 129 -21.96 19.52 -9.80
N GLU A 130 -22.34 18.34 -9.30
CA GLU A 130 -23.13 18.18 -8.09
C GLU A 130 -22.30 18.49 -6.85
N ARG A 131 -22.78 19.48 -6.08
CA ARG A 131 -22.22 19.83 -4.78
C ARG A 131 -22.77 18.94 -3.69
N PHE A 132 -21.98 18.71 -2.66
CA PHE A 132 -22.43 18.02 -1.46
C PHE A 132 -22.39 18.94 -0.23
N SER A 133 -23.35 18.75 0.68
CA SER A 133 -23.32 19.39 1.99
C SER A 133 -22.33 18.63 2.87
N GLY A 134 -21.36 19.34 3.48
CA GLY A 134 -20.34 18.69 4.30
C GLY A 134 -20.96 17.82 5.41
N ARG A 135 -20.48 16.57 5.53
CA ARG A 135 -20.83 15.65 6.61
C ARG A 135 -19.89 15.87 7.79
N LYS A 136 -20.26 15.37 8.97
CA LYS A 136 -19.30 15.18 10.06
C LYS A 136 -18.37 14.04 9.62
N VAL A 137 -17.18 14.39 9.18
CA VAL A 137 -16.23 13.44 8.64
C VAL A 137 -15.46 12.82 9.79
N PRO A 138 -15.53 11.50 10.01
CA PRO A 138 -14.60 10.84 10.90
C PRO A 138 -13.21 10.91 10.28
N LEU A 139 -12.19 11.16 11.10
CA LEU A 139 -10.83 10.93 10.64
C LEU A 139 -10.73 9.46 10.23
N PRO A 140 -10.10 9.17 9.09
CA PRO A 140 -9.88 7.77 8.72
C PRO A 140 -9.11 7.10 9.86
N ASP A 141 -9.69 6.06 10.44
CA ASP A 141 -8.92 5.22 11.35
C ASP A 141 -7.91 4.47 10.49
N LEU A 142 -6.70 5.01 10.50
CA LEU A 142 -5.59 4.45 9.75
C LEU A 142 -4.82 3.41 10.59
N SER A 143 -5.34 3.01 11.76
CA SER A 143 -4.80 1.88 12.49
C SER A 143 -4.92 0.63 11.62
N THR A 144 -3.86 -0.14 11.58
CA THR A 144 -3.79 -1.39 10.79
C THR A 144 -4.89 -2.37 11.21
N GLU A 145 -5.28 -2.32 12.47
CA GLU A 145 -6.31 -3.18 13.07
C GLU A 145 -7.73 -2.92 12.55
N HIS A 146 -8.07 -1.67 12.21
CA HIS A 146 -9.40 -1.32 11.70
C HIS A 146 -9.54 -1.48 10.19
N ILE A 147 -8.48 -1.26 9.45
CA ILE A 147 -8.48 -1.43 7.97
C ILE A 147 -8.36 -2.91 7.62
N PHE A 148 -7.64 -3.67 8.44
CA PHE A 148 -7.41 -5.10 8.29
C PHE A 148 -7.67 -5.79 9.64
N PRO A 149 -8.93 -5.98 10.05
CA PRO A 149 -9.25 -6.67 11.29
C PRO A 149 -8.75 -8.12 11.20
N GLY A 150 -7.92 -8.51 12.17
CA GLY A 150 -7.38 -9.86 12.28
C GLY A 150 -6.02 -10.01 11.57
N GLY A 151 -4.99 -9.37 12.13
CA GLY A 151 -3.60 -9.58 11.68
C GLY A 151 -3.25 -11.07 11.56
N ILE A 152 -2.62 -11.44 10.47
CA ILE A 152 -2.16 -12.81 10.21
C ILE A 152 -0.78 -12.94 10.83
N ARG A 153 -0.66 -13.73 11.90
CA ARG A 153 0.65 -14.04 12.46
C ARG A 153 1.39 -14.99 11.53
N VAL A 154 2.58 -14.57 11.11
CA VAL A 154 3.41 -15.27 10.13
C VAL A 154 4.67 -15.77 10.80
N LYS A 155 4.99 -17.04 10.56
CA LYS A 155 6.27 -17.63 10.87
C LYS A 155 6.82 -18.25 9.61
N ALA A 156 7.99 -17.77 9.15
CA ALA A 156 8.57 -18.21 7.89
C ALA A 156 10.09 -18.34 8.00
N LEU A 157 10.65 -19.31 7.28
CA LEU A 157 12.09 -19.50 7.12
C LEU A 157 12.53 -18.94 5.77
N PHE A 158 13.63 -18.22 5.77
CA PHE A 158 14.24 -17.68 4.56
C PHE A 158 15.67 -18.18 4.41
N GLU A 159 16.11 -18.35 3.18
CA GLU A 159 17.51 -18.62 2.88
C GLU A 159 18.38 -17.41 3.26
N PRO A 160 19.66 -17.63 3.70
CA PRO A 160 20.54 -16.59 4.22
C PRO A 160 20.73 -15.40 3.27
N GLU A 161 20.72 -15.66 1.97
CA GLU A 161 20.87 -14.63 0.94
C GLU A 161 19.71 -13.63 0.86
N MET A 162 18.55 -13.94 1.48
CA MET A 162 17.39 -13.04 1.55
C MET A 162 17.49 -12.04 2.71
N LYS A 163 18.57 -12.08 3.49
CA LYS A 163 18.80 -11.21 4.64
C LYS A 163 18.66 -9.73 4.30
N TRP A 164 19.26 -9.29 3.20
CA TRP A 164 19.22 -7.89 2.79
C TRP A 164 17.79 -7.39 2.59
N ARG A 165 16.95 -8.22 1.98
CA ARG A 165 15.56 -7.87 1.70
C ARG A 165 14.71 -7.82 2.96
N LEU A 166 14.89 -8.77 3.86
CA LEU A 166 14.21 -8.75 5.17
C LEU A 166 14.59 -7.51 5.97
N VAL A 167 15.89 -7.15 5.97
CA VAL A 167 16.38 -5.94 6.65
C VAL A 167 15.81 -4.67 6.03
N GLU A 168 15.74 -4.59 4.70
CA GLU A 168 15.17 -3.46 3.98
C GLU A 168 13.68 -3.27 4.28
N GLU A 169 12.91 -4.38 4.29
CA GLU A 169 11.47 -4.35 4.44
C GLU A 169 11.02 -4.23 5.91
N PHE A 170 11.73 -4.87 6.86
CA PHE A 170 11.29 -5.03 8.25
C PHE A 170 12.31 -4.57 9.31
N GLY A 171 13.51 -4.21 8.91
CA GLY A 171 14.59 -3.82 9.81
C GLY A 171 15.45 -5.02 10.27
N ALA A 172 16.59 -4.71 10.92
CA ALA A 172 17.61 -5.69 11.23
C ALA A 172 17.19 -6.75 12.28
N ASP A 173 16.22 -6.42 13.11
CA ASP A 173 15.78 -7.25 14.25
C ASP A 173 14.54 -8.12 13.94
N CYS A 174 14.18 -8.25 12.65
CA CYS A 174 12.96 -8.95 12.24
C CYS A 174 13.08 -10.46 12.17
N PHE A 175 14.28 -11.04 12.32
CA PHE A 175 14.54 -12.46 12.21
C PHE A 175 15.57 -12.95 13.21
N GLU A 176 15.56 -14.26 13.47
CA GLU A 176 16.56 -14.98 14.23
C GLU A 176 17.36 -15.90 13.29
N VAL A 177 18.69 -15.87 13.41
CA VAL A 177 19.55 -16.79 12.63
C VAL A 177 19.52 -18.17 13.28
N GLN A 178 19.12 -19.17 12.51
CA GLN A 178 19.05 -20.56 12.95
C GLN A 178 20.42 -21.24 12.84
N THR A 179 20.57 -22.43 13.46
CA THR A 179 21.83 -23.23 13.47
C THR A 179 22.28 -23.66 12.08
N ASP A 180 21.36 -23.78 11.13
CA ASP A 180 21.61 -24.08 9.72
C ASP A 180 21.87 -22.84 8.86
N GLY A 181 21.89 -21.66 9.47
CA GLY A 181 22.10 -20.38 8.83
C GLY A 181 20.83 -19.74 8.25
N LYS A 182 19.70 -20.45 8.22
CA LYS A 182 18.42 -19.89 7.78
C LYS A 182 17.92 -18.78 8.71
N LEU A 183 17.07 -17.94 8.20
CA LEU A 183 16.51 -16.77 8.90
C LEU A 183 15.08 -17.07 9.28
N LEU A 184 14.80 -17.21 10.58
CA LEU A 184 13.45 -17.38 11.09
C LEU A 184 12.80 -16.01 11.30
N PHE A 185 11.84 -15.69 10.47
CA PHE A 185 11.03 -14.48 10.54
C PHE A 185 9.75 -14.74 11.35
N ASN A 186 9.45 -13.82 12.27
CA ASN A 186 8.18 -13.77 12.99
C ASN A 186 7.61 -12.38 12.83
N GLY A 187 6.40 -12.28 12.28
CA GLY A 187 5.75 -10.98 12.06
C GLY A 187 4.25 -11.10 11.90
N ASP A 188 3.59 -9.93 11.93
CA ASP A 188 2.16 -9.83 11.67
C ASP A 188 1.94 -9.22 10.28
N TYR A 189 1.07 -9.82 9.51
CA TYR A 189 0.66 -9.35 8.19
C TYR A 189 -0.81 -8.97 8.20
N THR A 190 -1.17 -7.93 7.47
CA THR A 190 -2.52 -7.35 7.56
C THR A 190 -3.50 -7.90 6.53
N ASP A 191 -2.99 -8.41 5.42
CA ASP A 191 -3.78 -8.81 4.26
C ASP A 191 -3.25 -10.13 3.69
N ARG A 192 -4.17 -11.10 3.52
CA ARG A 192 -3.85 -12.44 3.02
C ARG A 192 -3.26 -12.41 1.60
N GLU A 193 -3.85 -11.62 0.70
CA GLU A 193 -3.41 -11.52 -0.69
C GLU A 193 -2.00 -10.90 -0.77
N ASN A 194 -1.75 -9.84 -0.01
CA ASN A 194 -0.44 -9.22 0.07
C ASN A 194 0.61 -10.18 0.65
N LEU A 195 0.26 -10.97 1.67
CA LEU A 195 1.15 -11.99 2.24
C LEU A 195 1.52 -13.06 1.20
N LEU A 196 0.54 -13.56 0.46
CA LEU A 196 0.77 -14.54 -0.61
C LEU A 196 1.69 -13.97 -1.70
N CYS A 197 1.40 -12.76 -2.18
CA CYS A 197 2.24 -12.09 -3.18
C CYS A 197 3.67 -11.87 -2.66
N TRP A 198 3.83 -11.47 -1.41
CA TRP A 198 5.12 -11.26 -0.78
C TRP A 198 5.92 -12.55 -0.71
N LEU A 199 5.34 -13.64 -0.19
CA LEU A 199 6.01 -14.94 -0.11
C LEU A 199 6.37 -15.49 -1.49
N LEU A 200 5.47 -15.41 -2.46
CA LEU A 200 5.73 -15.86 -3.84
C LEU A 200 6.86 -15.09 -4.50
N SER A 201 7.09 -13.82 -4.12
CA SER A 201 8.18 -13.01 -4.67
C SER A 201 9.58 -13.47 -4.27
N PHE A 202 9.71 -14.36 -3.28
CA PHE A 202 10.98 -15.02 -2.89
C PHE A 202 11.23 -16.33 -3.66
N GLY A 203 10.23 -16.84 -4.39
CA GLY A 203 10.31 -18.13 -5.05
C GLY A 203 10.56 -19.25 -4.04
N GLY A 204 11.50 -20.15 -4.35
CA GLY A 204 11.88 -21.26 -3.47
C GLY A 204 12.79 -20.90 -2.29
N LYS A 205 13.03 -19.60 -2.04
CA LYS A 205 13.94 -19.11 -0.97
C LYS A 205 13.20 -18.69 0.30
N ALA A 206 11.91 -18.91 0.36
CA ALA A 206 11.07 -18.70 1.53
C ALA A 206 10.17 -19.92 1.76
N GLU A 207 10.10 -20.37 3.01
CA GLU A 207 9.18 -21.41 3.46
C GLU A 207 8.27 -20.86 4.54
N LEU A 208 6.96 -20.79 4.27
CA LEU A 208 5.96 -20.45 5.27
C LEU A 208 5.73 -21.64 6.21
N LEU A 209 5.98 -21.44 7.50
CA LEU A 209 5.71 -22.44 8.53
C LEU A 209 4.28 -22.29 9.07
N GLU A 210 3.89 -21.07 9.37
CA GLU A 210 2.57 -20.71 9.92
C GLU A 210 2.06 -19.41 9.27
N PRO A 211 0.73 -19.29 9.00
CA PRO A 211 -0.33 -20.26 9.30
C PRO A 211 -0.47 -21.35 8.22
N LYS A 212 -0.97 -22.52 8.62
CA LYS A 212 -1.06 -23.70 7.77
C LYS A 212 -1.98 -23.51 6.56
N ASP A 213 -3.11 -22.85 6.72
CA ASP A 213 -4.10 -22.64 5.65
C ASP A 213 -3.51 -21.81 4.49
N ILE A 214 -2.63 -20.83 4.79
CA ILE A 214 -1.92 -20.03 3.78
C ILE A 214 -0.79 -20.86 3.14
N ARG A 215 -0.10 -21.71 3.93
CA ARG A 215 0.88 -22.63 3.39
C ARG A 215 0.27 -23.62 2.38
N ASP A 216 -0.91 -24.17 2.72
CA ASP A 216 -1.65 -25.07 1.83
C ASP A 216 -2.13 -24.34 0.54
N GLU A 217 -2.46 -23.06 0.63
CA GLU A 217 -2.79 -22.22 -0.54
C GLU A 217 -1.56 -21.93 -1.41
N LEU A 218 -0.42 -21.61 -0.80
CA LEU A 218 0.85 -21.44 -1.52
C LEU A 218 1.24 -22.68 -2.30
N LEU A 219 1.06 -23.86 -1.71
CA LEU A 219 1.32 -25.13 -2.40
C LEU A 219 0.44 -25.27 -3.65
N LYS A 220 -0.86 -25.02 -3.53
CA LYS A 220 -1.79 -25.07 -4.69
C LYS A 220 -1.41 -24.07 -5.79
N ILE A 221 -0.98 -22.85 -5.40
CA ILE A 221 -0.51 -21.84 -6.36
C ILE A 221 0.74 -22.36 -7.07
N ALA A 222 1.73 -22.88 -6.33
CA ALA A 222 2.96 -23.41 -6.89
C ALA A 222 2.70 -24.58 -7.87
N GLU A 223 1.83 -25.53 -7.51
CA GLU A 223 1.41 -26.61 -8.39
C GLU A 223 0.72 -26.10 -9.67
N SER A 224 -0.10 -25.07 -9.53
CA SER A 224 -0.76 -24.43 -10.70
C SER A 224 0.28 -23.75 -11.59
N MET A 225 1.27 -23.07 -11.03
CA MET A 225 2.37 -22.46 -11.79
C MET A 225 3.16 -23.51 -12.56
N VAL A 226 3.53 -24.62 -11.93
CA VAL A 226 4.23 -25.73 -12.58
C VAL A 226 3.43 -26.22 -13.80
N LYS A 227 2.11 -26.46 -13.66
CA LYS A 227 1.26 -26.90 -14.76
C LYS A 227 1.21 -25.91 -15.93
N VAL A 228 1.20 -24.60 -15.63
CA VAL A 228 1.21 -23.55 -16.68
C VAL A 228 2.51 -23.61 -17.50
N TYR A 229 3.66 -23.68 -16.82
CA TYR A 229 4.95 -23.69 -17.50
C TYR A 229 5.29 -25.02 -18.18
N GLN A 230 4.80 -26.15 -17.68
CA GLN A 230 4.96 -27.46 -18.34
C GLN A 230 4.18 -27.51 -19.66
N LYS A 231 2.95 -26.99 -19.70
CA LYS A 231 2.16 -26.93 -20.95
C LYS A 231 2.80 -26.05 -22.03
N ALA A 232 3.52 -24.99 -21.65
CA ALA A 232 4.19 -24.12 -22.60
C ALA A 232 5.41 -24.82 -23.27
N GLY A 233 6.05 -25.80 -22.62
CA GLY A 233 7.17 -26.57 -23.18
C GLY A 233 6.77 -27.73 -24.11
N GLU A 234 5.48 -28.09 -24.18
CA GLU A 234 4.98 -29.14 -25.08
C GLU A 234 4.49 -28.59 -26.45
N THR A 235 4.58 -27.26 -26.65
CA THR A 235 4.06 -26.58 -27.86
C THR A 235 5.18 -26.07 -28.79
N GLU A 236 6.45 -26.33 -28.49
CA GLU A 236 7.63 -26.15 -29.36
C GLU A 236 8.09 -27.50 -29.94
#